data_d6e7ba0e8c53615a2cb3363835b4bcf4
#
_entry.id   d6e7ba0e8c53615a2cb3363835b4bcf4
#
_cell.length_a   1.000
_cell.length_b   1.000
_cell.length_c   1.000
_cell.angle_alpha   90.00
_cell.angle_beta   90.00
_cell.angle_gamma   90.00
#
_symmetry.space_group_name_H-M   'P 1'
#
loop_
_entity.id
_entity.type
_entity.pdbx_description
1 polymer ?
#
loop_
_entity_poly.entity_id
_entity_poly.type
_entity_poly.pdbx_seq_one_letter_code
_entity_poly.pdbx_strand_id
1 'polypeptide(L)'
;VPEIYEGTIEIKSVARDPGSRAKICVHSQDSSIDPVGACVGMRGSRVQTIVNELHGEKIDIIKWTEDLPTLISESLSPAEIQKVLIDQDNKRIDIILTEENLSKAIGRRGQNVRLASKLTNYEIDILTDKEDSERRQAEFKDRTETLIKNLEVDETLGQLLVSEGFVSIDEIAQAEPENISKIDAIDEETAQELISR
;
A
#
# COMPACT_ATOMS: atom_id res chain seq x y z
N VAL A 1 -19.91 -3.42 24.73
CA VAL A 1 -18.51 -3.54 25.18
C VAL A 1 -18.29 -2.48 26.25
N PRO A 2 -18.14 -2.88 27.54
CA PRO A 2 -17.98 -1.94 28.63
C PRO A 2 -16.81 -0.98 28.45
N GLU A 3 -15.69 -1.48 27.98
CA GLU A 3 -14.45 -0.73 27.77
C GLU A 3 -14.61 0.41 26.75
N ILE A 4 -15.53 0.29 25.79
CA ILE A 4 -15.87 1.37 24.86
C ILE A 4 -16.73 2.42 25.57
N TYR A 5 -17.69 1.97 26.38
CA TYR A 5 -18.56 2.86 27.14
C TYR A 5 -17.78 3.69 28.18
N GLU A 6 -16.78 3.07 28.79
CA GLU A 6 -15.90 3.69 29.80
C GLU A 6 -14.81 4.59 29.15
N GLY A 7 -14.67 4.56 27.84
CA GLY A 7 -13.69 5.34 27.11
C GLY A 7 -12.27 4.78 27.11
N THR A 8 -12.07 3.57 27.65
CA THR A 8 -10.76 2.88 27.61
C THR A 8 -10.40 2.41 26.21
N ILE A 9 -11.41 1.97 25.46
CA ILE A 9 -11.29 1.61 24.04
C ILE A 9 -12.06 2.63 23.20
N GLU A 10 -11.39 3.12 22.18
CA GLU A 10 -11.93 4.10 21.25
C GLU A 10 -12.14 3.46 19.87
N ILE A 11 -13.27 3.74 19.23
CA ILE A 11 -13.50 3.42 17.81
C ILE A 11 -12.92 4.54 16.96
N LYS A 12 -11.87 4.25 16.21
CA LYS A 12 -11.17 5.23 15.38
C LYS A 12 -11.85 5.43 14.03
N SER A 13 -12.28 4.36 13.40
CA SER A 13 -12.98 4.41 12.11
C SER A 13 -13.91 3.22 11.92
N VAL A 14 -14.91 3.41 11.08
CA VAL A 14 -15.89 2.37 10.72
C VAL A 14 -16.18 2.44 9.23
N ALA A 15 -16.14 1.29 8.57
CA ALA A 15 -16.65 1.12 7.22
C ALA A 15 -17.73 0.03 7.23
N ARG A 16 -18.90 0.33 6.69
CA ARG A 16 -20.06 -0.55 6.79
C ARG A 16 -20.76 -0.71 5.46
N ASP A 17 -21.13 -1.95 5.19
CA ASP A 17 -22.04 -2.35 4.13
C ASP A 17 -23.28 -2.97 4.82
N PRO A 18 -24.33 -2.15 5.07
CA PRO A 18 -25.44 -2.54 5.93
C PRO A 18 -26.09 -3.86 5.51
N GLY A 19 -26.33 -4.73 6.50
CA GLY A 19 -26.92 -6.05 6.29
C GLY A 19 -25.94 -7.09 5.76
N SER A 20 -24.68 -6.73 5.48
CA SER A 20 -23.66 -7.63 4.94
C SER A 20 -22.42 -7.72 5.81
N ARG A 21 -21.63 -6.66 5.90
CA ARG A 21 -20.38 -6.64 6.66
C ARG A 21 -20.01 -5.23 7.12
N ALA A 22 -19.36 -5.15 8.28
CA ALA A 22 -18.71 -3.95 8.78
C ALA A 22 -17.25 -4.24 9.17
N LYS A 23 -16.39 -3.26 8.98
CA LYS A 23 -15.02 -3.23 9.51
C LYS A 23 -14.93 -2.09 10.50
N ILE A 24 -14.43 -2.39 11.70
CA ILE A 24 -14.35 -1.44 12.82
C ILE A 24 -12.91 -1.42 13.32
N CYS A 25 -12.32 -0.24 13.31
CA CYS A 25 -10.97 -0.01 13.77
C CYS A 25 -10.99 0.51 15.21
N VAL A 26 -10.34 -0.19 16.13
CA VAL A 26 -10.35 0.08 17.57
C VAL A 26 -8.95 0.33 18.11
N HIS A 27 -8.85 1.23 19.06
CA HIS A 27 -7.63 1.59 19.75
C HIS A 27 -7.86 1.58 21.27
N SER A 28 -6.88 1.10 22.04
CA SER A 28 -6.90 1.24 23.49
C SER A 28 -5.93 2.32 23.93
N GLN A 29 -6.39 3.17 24.84
CA GLN A 29 -5.55 4.16 25.52
C GLN A 29 -4.68 3.50 26.59
N ASP A 30 -5.07 2.33 27.08
CA ASP A 30 -4.30 1.51 28.01
C ASP A 30 -3.55 0.42 27.25
N SER A 31 -2.22 0.48 27.28
CA SER A 31 -1.35 -0.48 26.58
C SER A 31 -1.43 -1.91 27.14
N SER A 32 -1.98 -2.09 28.34
CA SER A 32 -2.20 -3.41 28.94
C SER A 32 -3.46 -4.11 28.42
N ILE A 33 -4.33 -3.40 27.71
CA ILE A 33 -5.58 -3.94 27.17
C ILE A 33 -5.46 -4.17 25.67
N ASP A 34 -5.71 -5.41 25.24
CA ASP A 34 -5.88 -5.73 23.83
C ASP A 34 -7.27 -5.27 23.35
N PRO A 35 -7.35 -4.22 22.51
CA PRO A 35 -8.62 -3.67 22.10
C PRO A 35 -9.44 -4.63 21.23
N VAL A 36 -8.78 -5.44 20.42
CA VAL A 36 -9.45 -6.43 19.55
C VAL A 36 -10.02 -7.56 20.41
N GLY A 37 -9.21 -8.14 21.28
CA GLY A 37 -9.65 -9.21 22.18
C GLY A 37 -10.80 -8.78 23.09
N ALA A 38 -10.77 -7.55 23.62
CA ALA A 38 -11.84 -7.01 24.44
C ALA A 38 -13.16 -6.82 23.67
N CYS A 39 -13.10 -6.38 22.42
CA CYS A 39 -14.28 -6.21 21.57
C CYS A 39 -14.84 -7.55 21.06
N VAL A 40 -13.97 -8.49 20.71
CA VAL A 40 -14.36 -9.82 20.23
C VAL A 40 -14.96 -10.65 21.37
N GLY A 41 -14.34 -10.57 22.54
CA GLY A 41 -14.74 -11.33 23.72
C GLY A 41 -14.33 -12.81 23.67
N MET A 42 -14.51 -13.50 24.78
CA MET A 42 -14.15 -14.91 24.89
C MET A 42 -14.85 -15.75 23.81
N ARG A 43 -14.08 -16.43 22.97
CA ARG A 43 -14.57 -17.24 21.83
C ARG A 43 -15.53 -16.48 20.89
N GLY A 44 -15.36 -15.15 20.78
CA GLY A 44 -16.20 -14.33 19.92
C GLY A 44 -17.57 -13.97 20.50
N SER A 45 -17.81 -14.19 21.80
CA SER A 45 -19.15 -14.04 22.42
C SER A 45 -19.70 -12.62 22.32
N ARG A 46 -18.85 -11.61 22.49
CA ARG A 46 -19.29 -10.19 22.43
C ARG A 46 -19.62 -9.77 21.01
N VAL A 47 -18.70 -10.02 20.07
CA VAL A 47 -18.92 -9.67 18.65
C VAL A 47 -20.10 -10.45 18.06
N GLN A 48 -20.30 -11.73 18.44
CA GLN A 48 -21.44 -12.52 17.98
C GLN A 48 -22.77 -11.96 18.45
N THR A 49 -22.83 -11.40 19.65
CA THR A 49 -24.03 -10.72 20.14
C THR A 49 -24.39 -9.54 19.24
N ILE A 50 -23.43 -8.74 18.84
CA ILE A 50 -23.64 -7.61 17.91
C ILE A 50 -24.05 -8.10 16.52
N VAL A 51 -23.41 -9.15 16.03
CA VAL A 51 -23.79 -9.78 14.74
C VAL A 51 -25.25 -10.23 14.74
N ASN A 52 -25.70 -10.83 15.84
CA ASN A 52 -27.09 -11.26 16.00
C ASN A 52 -28.06 -10.07 16.06
N GLU A 53 -27.74 -9.01 16.80
CA GLU A 53 -28.50 -7.78 16.84
C GLU A 53 -28.64 -7.12 15.46
N LEU A 54 -27.62 -7.23 14.63
CA LEU A 54 -27.57 -6.72 13.25
C LEU A 54 -28.07 -7.75 12.22
N HIS A 55 -28.83 -8.76 12.65
CA HIS A 55 -29.46 -9.77 11.78
C HIS A 55 -28.46 -10.53 10.86
N GLY A 56 -27.26 -10.80 11.39
CA GLY A 56 -26.25 -11.57 10.68
C GLY A 56 -25.21 -10.74 9.92
N GLU A 57 -25.20 -9.43 10.06
CA GLU A 57 -24.13 -8.58 9.51
C GLU A 57 -22.79 -8.95 10.15
N LYS A 58 -21.83 -9.37 9.36
CA LYS A 58 -20.51 -9.78 9.83
C LYS A 58 -19.70 -8.55 10.27
N ILE A 59 -18.94 -8.71 11.36
CA ILE A 59 -18.11 -7.64 11.91
C ILE A 59 -16.66 -8.10 11.99
N ASP A 60 -15.78 -7.35 11.33
CA ASP A 60 -14.33 -7.48 11.44
C ASP A 60 -13.80 -6.39 12.37
N ILE A 61 -13.15 -6.78 13.47
CA ILE A 61 -12.51 -5.87 14.40
C ILE A 61 -11.03 -5.79 14.07
N ILE A 62 -10.52 -4.57 13.85
CA ILE A 62 -9.17 -4.30 13.41
C ILE A 62 -8.48 -3.43 14.45
N LYS A 63 -7.23 -3.76 14.79
CA LYS A 63 -6.44 -2.93 15.68
C LYS A 63 -5.96 -1.68 14.93
N TRP A 64 -6.29 -0.52 15.49
CA TRP A 64 -5.77 0.73 14.94
C TRP A 64 -4.28 0.91 15.28
N THR A 65 -3.53 1.40 14.33
CA THR A 65 -2.12 1.78 14.46
C THR A 65 -1.83 2.99 13.59
N GLU A 66 -0.84 3.79 13.98
CA GLU A 66 -0.33 4.89 13.16
C GLU A 66 0.49 4.37 11.98
N ASP A 67 1.02 3.15 12.06
CA ASP A 67 1.73 2.50 10.97
C ASP A 67 0.75 2.08 9.87
N LEU A 68 0.68 2.90 8.84
CA LEU A 68 -0.28 2.74 7.75
C LEU A 68 -0.14 1.39 7.00
N PRO A 69 1.07 0.89 6.67
CA PRO A 69 1.23 -0.44 6.07
C PRO A 69 0.60 -1.55 6.90
N THR A 70 0.82 -1.55 8.21
CA THR A 70 0.24 -2.53 9.14
C THR A 70 -1.29 -2.40 9.17
N LEU A 71 -1.82 -1.18 9.28
CA LEU A 71 -3.26 -0.94 9.30
C LEU A 71 -3.95 -1.46 8.04
N ILE A 72 -3.36 -1.21 6.87
CA ILE A 72 -3.85 -1.69 5.58
C ILE A 72 -3.83 -3.21 5.53
N SER A 73 -2.72 -3.82 5.92
CA SER A 73 -2.57 -5.28 5.91
C SER A 73 -3.63 -5.95 6.79
N GLU A 74 -3.86 -5.44 7.99
CA GLU A 74 -4.89 -5.95 8.88
C GLU A 74 -6.31 -5.70 8.35
N SER A 75 -6.53 -4.57 7.67
CA SER A 75 -7.81 -4.24 7.05
C SER A 75 -8.22 -5.21 5.94
N LEU A 76 -7.24 -5.79 5.26
CA LEU A 76 -7.45 -6.75 4.16
C LEU A 76 -7.44 -8.22 4.62
N SER A 77 -7.29 -8.46 5.93
CA SER A 77 -7.39 -9.83 6.47
C SER A 77 -8.65 -10.55 5.93
N PRO A 78 -8.57 -11.87 5.62
CA PRO A 78 -7.48 -12.82 5.89
C PRO A 78 -6.42 -12.95 4.77
N ALA A 79 -6.30 -11.98 3.86
CA ALA A 79 -5.29 -12.02 2.82
C ALA A 79 -3.89 -11.73 3.40
N GLU A 80 -2.90 -12.47 2.93
CA GLU A 80 -1.50 -12.23 3.25
C GLU A 80 -0.88 -11.30 2.22
N ILE A 81 -0.34 -10.18 2.68
CA ILE A 81 0.22 -9.13 1.84
C ILE A 81 1.74 -9.24 1.85
N GLN A 82 2.35 -9.17 0.67
CA GLN A 82 3.80 -9.21 0.52
C GLN A 82 4.42 -7.82 0.57
N LYS A 83 3.77 -6.85 -0.08
CA LYS A 83 4.29 -5.49 -0.20
C LYS A 83 3.16 -4.46 -0.24
N VAL A 84 3.40 -3.33 0.41
CA VAL A 84 2.52 -2.16 0.41
C VAL A 84 3.30 -0.97 -0.14
N LEU A 85 2.80 -0.37 -1.21
CA LEU A 85 3.34 0.85 -1.80
C LEU A 85 2.35 1.98 -1.54
N ILE A 86 2.80 3.05 -0.88
CA ILE A 86 1.95 4.14 -0.43
C ILE A 86 2.31 5.41 -1.18
N ASP A 87 1.32 5.98 -1.86
CA ASP A 87 1.34 7.33 -2.40
C ASP A 87 0.47 8.22 -1.50
N GLN A 88 1.11 8.96 -0.61
CA GLN A 88 0.42 9.82 0.35
C GLN A 88 -0.21 11.04 -0.32
N ASP A 89 0.41 11.56 -1.36
CA ASP A 89 -0.04 12.77 -2.05
C ASP A 89 -1.35 12.53 -2.77
N ASN A 90 -1.48 11.40 -3.44
CA ASN A 90 -2.68 11.00 -4.16
C ASN A 90 -3.64 10.15 -3.30
N LYS A 91 -3.28 9.83 -2.05
CA LYS A 91 -4.02 8.92 -1.16
C LYS A 91 -4.31 7.57 -1.82
N ARG A 92 -3.31 7.02 -2.46
CA ARG A 92 -3.39 5.75 -3.17
C ARG A 92 -2.41 4.74 -2.58
N ILE A 93 -2.83 3.49 -2.54
CA ILE A 93 -2.04 2.37 -2.04
C ILE A 93 -2.12 1.22 -3.02
N ASP A 94 -0.96 0.76 -3.47
CA ASP A 94 -0.84 -0.47 -4.24
C ASP A 94 -0.43 -1.62 -3.31
N ILE A 95 -1.23 -2.66 -3.30
CA ILE A 95 -1.01 -3.88 -2.54
C ILE A 95 -0.53 -4.97 -3.48
N ILE A 96 0.61 -5.57 -3.14
CA ILE A 96 1.18 -6.69 -3.90
C ILE A 96 1.07 -7.94 -3.06
N LEU A 97 0.53 -9.00 -3.67
CA LEU A 97 0.28 -10.28 -3.02
C LEU A 97 0.36 -11.43 -4.03
N THR A 98 0.37 -12.66 -3.50
CA THR A 98 0.32 -13.85 -4.34
C THR A 98 -1.06 -14.04 -4.96
N GLU A 99 -1.12 -14.72 -6.10
CA GLU A 99 -2.38 -15.03 -6.79
C GLU A 99 -3.37 -15.78 -5.88
N GLU A 100 -2.88 -16.61 -4.96
CA GLU A 100 -3.70 -17.33 -3.97
C GLU A 100 -4.43 -16.40 -2.99
N ASN A 101 -3.84 -15.25 -2.69
CA ASN A 101 -4.40 -14.26 -1.76
C ASN A 101 -5.30 -13.23 -2.46
N LEU A 102 -5.26 -13.15 -3.79
CA LEU A 102 -6.01 -12.16 -4.57
C LEU A 102 -7.51 -12.20 -4.26
N SER A 103 -8.12 -13.37 -4.32
CA SER A 103 -9.56 -13.54 -4.05
C SER A 103 -9.94 -13.20 -2.61
N LYS A 104 -9.05 -13.46 -1.64
CA LYS A 104 -9.27 -13.12 -0.23
C LYS A 104 -9.21 -11.61 -0.02
N ALA A 105 -8.22 -10.93 -0.61
CA ALA A 105 -8.05 -9.49 -0.52
C ALA A 105 -9.22 -8.73 -1.15
N ILE A 106 -9.63 -9.11 -2.34
CA ILE A 106 -10.75 -8.48 -3.06
C ILE A 106 -12.07 -8.76 -2.33
N GLY A 107 -12.30 -10.03 -1.95
CA GLY A 107 -13.55 -10.49 -1.37
C GLY A 107 -14.69 -10.58 -2.37
N ARG A 108 -15.83 -11.10 -1.91
CA ARG A 108 -17.04 -11.23 -2.74
C ARG A 108 -17.47 -9.87 -3.30
N ARG A 109 -17.53 -9.73 -4.61
CA ARG A 109 -17.92 -8.50 -5.32
C ARG A 109 -17.08 -7.27 -4.89
N GLY A 110 -15.80 -7.48 -4.55
CA GLY A 110 -14.93 -6.40 -4.11
C GLY A 110 -15.24 -5.84 -2.71
N GLN A 111 -16.03 -6.54 -1.89
CA GLN A 111 -16.47 -6.03 -0.60
C GLN A 111 -15.30 -5.81 0.37
N ASN A 112 -14.34 -6.74 0.43
CA ASN A 112 -13.24 -6.66 1.38
C ASN A 112 -12.36 -5.42 1.11
N VAL A 113 -11.87 -5.27 -0.12
CA VAL A 113 -11.04 -4.13 -0.52
C VAL A 113 -11.82 -2.80 -0.44
N ARG A 114 -13.08 -2.77 -0.84
CA ARG A 114 -13.93 -1.58 -0.77
C ARG A 114 -14.13 -1.10 0.68
N LEU A 115 -14.37 -1.99 1.62
CA LEU A 115 -14.50 -1.65 3.03
C LEU A 115 -13.16 -1.22 3.63
N ALA A 116 -12.05 -1.87 3.28
CA ALA A 116 -10.72 -1.46 3.70
C ALA A 116 -10.36 -0.06 3.19
N SER A 117 -10.66 0.24 1.93
CA SER A 117 -10.48 1.57 1.34
C SER A 117 -11.27 2.65 2.09
N LYS A 118 -12.55 2.39 2.39
CA LYS A 118 -13.39 3.32 3.18
C LYS A 118 -12.89 3.49 4.61
N LEU A 119 -12.42 2.41 5.24
CA LEU A 119 -11.93 2.41 6.61
C LEU A 119 -10.67 3.28 6.76
N THR A 120 -9.78 3.21 5.81
CA THR A 120 -8.47 3.87 5.83
C THR A 120 -8.46 5.21 5.11
N ASN A 121 -9.49 5.51 4.33
CA ASN A 121 -9.59 6.70 3.48
C ASN A 121 -8.47 6.80 2.42
N TYR A 122 -8.04 5.64 1.90
CA TYR A 122 -7.12 5.50 0.78
C TYR A 122 -7.76 4.69 -0.33
N GLU A 123 -7.46 5.02 -1.58
CA GLU A 123 -7.78 4.17 -2.72
C GLU A 123 -6.80 2.99 -2.73
N ILE A 124 -7.32 1.77 -2.74
CA ILE A 124 -6.50 0.55 -2.67
C ILE A 124 -6.61 -0.20 -3.98
N ASP A 125 -5.49 -0.34 -4.66
CA ASP A 125 -5.32 -1.22 -5.81
C ASP A 125 -4.60 -2.50 -5.40
N ILE A 126 -5.04 -3.62 -5.96
CA ILE A 126 -4.47 -4.93 -5.65
C ILE A 126 -3.85 -5.50 -6.92
N LEU A 127 -2.60 -5.87 -6.83
CA LEU A 127 -1.78 -6.44 -7.90
C LEU A 127 -1.19 -7.77 -7.46
N THR A 128 -1.07 -8.69 -8.39
CA THR A 128 -0.27 -9.89 -8.18
C THR A 128 1.23 -9.58 -8.37
N ASP A 129 2.09 -10.43 -7.83
CA ASP A 129 3.56 -10.35 -8.03
C ASP A 129 3.92 -10.26 -9.51
N LYS A 130 3.18 -11.02 -10.33
CA LYS A 130 3.39 -11.06 -11.78
C LYS A 130 3.02 -9.72 -12.43
N GLU A 131 1.86 -9.19 -12.12
CA GLU A 131 1.38 -7.90 -12.62
C GLU A 131 2.29 -6.74 -12.19
N ASP A 132 2.76 -6.75 -10.94
CA ASP A 132 3.74 -5.76 -10.46
C ASP A 132 5.08 -5.88 -11.18
N SER A 133 5.55 -7.11 -11.43
CA SER A 133 6.78 -7.34 -12.19
C SER A 133 6.66 -6.86 -13.65
N GLU A 134 5.56 -7.19 -14.31
CA GLU A 134 5.27 -6.74 -15.68
C GLU A 134 5.16 -5.21 -15.76
N ARG A 135 4.49 -4.58 -14.78
CA ARG A 135 4.40 -3.13 -14.68
C ARG A 135 5.77 -2.48 -14.54
N ARG A 136 6.60 -2.96 -13.60
CA ARG A 136 7.95 -2.44 -13.41
C ARG A 136 8.84 -2.61 -14.63
N GLN A 137 8.72 -3.73 -15.35
CA GLN A 137 9.47 -3.94 -16.58
C GLN A 137 9.02 -2.97 -17.70
N ALA A 138 7.71 -2.75 -17.81
CA ALA A 138 7.16 -1.80 -18.78
C ALA A 138 7.59 -0.35 -18.45
N GLU A 139 7.52 0.05 -17.18
CA GLU A 139 7.99 1.37 -16.73
C GLU A 139 9.49 1.56 -16.97
N PHE A 140 10.29 0.54 -16.67
CA PHE A 140 11.74 0.59 -16.93
C PHE A 140 12.04 0.79 -18.43
N LYS A 141 11.34 0.04 -19.27
CA LYS A 141 11.50 0.15 -20.73
C LYS A 141 11.08 1.53 -21.25
N ASP A 142 9.93 2.03 -20.83
CA ASP A 142 9.42 3.34 -21.23
C ASP A 142 10.36 4.49 -20.80
N ARG A 143 10.86 4.44 -19.57
CA ARG A 143 11.85 5.40 -19.06
C ARG A 143 13.16 5.33 -19.87
N THR A 144 13.65 4.12 -20.12
CA THR A 144 14.86 3.91 -20.95
C THR A 144 14.67 4.48 -22.34
N GLU A 145 13.58 4.17 -23.02
CA GLU A 145 13.27 4.69 -24.36
C GLU A 145 13.17 6.24 -24.36
N THR A 146 12.60 6.80 -23.31
CA THR A 146 12.50 8.26 -23.14
C THR A 146 13.87 8.91 -23.00
N LEU A 147 14.77 8.34 -22.17
CA LEU A 147 16.14 8.86 -22.01
C LEU A 147 16.95 8.70 -23.30
N ILE A 148 16.90 7.55 -23.96
CA ILE A 148 17.58 7.31 -25.24
C ILE A 148 17.19 8.36 -26.28
N LYS A 149 15.88 8.61 -26.40
CA LYS A 149 15.36 9.53 -27.42
C LYS A 149 15.74 10.99 -27.15
N ASN A 150 15.72 11.41 -25.90
CA ASN A 150 15.92 12.82 -25.56
C ASN A 150 17.38 13.19 -25.33
N LEU A 151 18.19 12.26 -24.84
CA LEU A 151 19.63 12.45 -24.64
C LEU A 151 20.47 11.97 -25.84
N GLU A 152 19.83 11.35 -26.84
CA GLU A 152 20.51 10.78 -28.01
C GLU A 152 21.65 9.81 -27.64
N VAL A 153 21.41 9.01 -26.59
CA VAL A 153 22.34 8.00 -26.08
C VAL A 153 21.99 6.59 -26.59
N ASP A 154 22.94 5.66 -26.48
CA ASP A 154 22.70 4.27 -26.83
C ASP A 154 21.84 3.55 -25.77
N GLU A 155 21.34 2.36 -26.11
CA GLU A 155 20.48 1.57 -25.26
C GLU A 155 21.15 1.19 -23.93
N THR A 156 22.45 0.87 -23.98
CA THR A 156 23.23 0.45 -22.81
C THR A 156 23.31 1.58 -21.78
N LEU A 157 23.62 2.77 -22.25
CA LEU A 157 23.72 3.95 -21.39
C LEU A 157 22.35 4.38 -20.85
N GLY A 158 21.30 4.31 -21.67
CA GLY A 158 19.93 4.57 -21.22
C GLY A 158 19.48 3.61 -20.13
N GLN A 159 19.74 2.31 -20.29
CA GLN A 159 19.43 1.29 -19.28
C GLN A 159 20.23 1.51 -17.97
N LEU A 160 21.51 1.87 -18.10
CA LEU A 160 22.38 2.13 -16.95
C LEU A 160 21.88 3.34 -16.15
N LEU A 161 21.54 4.44 -16.78
CA LEU A 161 21.00 5.64 -16.14
C LEU A 161 19.70 5.32 -15.35
N VAL A 162 18.77 4.57 -15.96
CA VAL A 162 17.52 4.18 -15.27
C VAL A 162 17.81 3.22 -14.12
N SER A 163 18.75 2.29 -14.23
CA SER A 163 19.11 1.36 -13.16
C SER A 163 19.74 2.06 -11.96
N GLU A 164 20.45 3.17 -12.17
CA GLU A 164 21.04 4.01 -11.12
C GLU A 164 20.05 5.04 -10.53
N GLY A 165 18.80 5.02 -11.00
CA GLY A 165 17.72 5.81 -10.41
C GLY A 165 17.38 7.11 -11.13
N PHE A 166 18.03 7.43 -12.26
CA PHE A 166 17.65 8.58 -13.07
C PHE A 166 16.43 8.24 -13.91
N VAL A 167 15.29 8.78 -13.54
CA VAL A 167 14.01 8.41 -14.18
C VAL A 167 13.46 9.48 -15.13
N SER A 168 14.03 10.69 -15.07
CA SER A 168 13.62 11.82 -15.91
C SER A 168 14.80 12.66 -16.40
N ILE A 169 14.58 13.42 -17.46
CA ILE A 169 15.56 14.34 -18.03
C ILE A 169 15.85 15.47 -17.03
N ASP A 170 14.81 15.94 -16.34
CA ASP A 170 14.93 17.01 -15.35
C ASP A 170 15.86 16.61 -14.20
N GLU A 171 15.83 15.34 -13.79
CA GLU A 171 16.73 14.83 -12.76
C GLU A 171 18.19 14.81 -13.24
N ILE A 172 18.43 14.45 -14.50
CA ILE A 172 19.76 14.46 -15.10
C ILE A 172 20.25 15.89 -15.27
N ALA A 173 19.41 16.81 -15.74
CA ALA A 173 19.75 18.21 -15.92
C ALA A 173 20.08 18.93 -14.59
N GLN A 174 19.50 18.49 -13.49
CA GLN A 174 19.73 19.03 -12.15
C GLN A 174 20.82 18.27 -11.36
N ALA A 175 21.29 17.14 -11.88
CA ALA A 175 22.31 16.34 -11.22
C ALA A 175 23.67 17.03 -11.29
N GLU A 176 24.47 16.85 -10.25
CA GLU A 176 25.87 17.24 -10.28
C GLU A 176 26.68 16.24 -11.15
N PRO A 177 27.61 16.71 -12.00
CA PRO A 177 28.41 15.83 -12.86
C PRO A 177 29.10 14.70 -12.09
N GLU A 178 29.53 14.97 -10.86
CA GLU A 178 30.15 14.01 -9.95
C GLU A 178 29.22 12.84 -9.60
N ASN A 179 27.91 13.04 -9.56
CA ASN A 179 26.94 11.99 -9.26
C ASN A 179 26.71 11.05 -10.44
N ILE A 180 26.73 11.59 -11.65
CA ILE A 180 26.61 10.82 -12.88
C ILE A 180 27.90 10.08 -13.18
N SER A 181 29.06 10.69 -12.93
CA SER A 181 30.38 10.08 -13.15
C SER A 181 30.75 8.97 -12.15
N LYS A 182 29.98 8.84 -11.04
CA LYS A 182 30.08 7.67 -10.13
C LYS A 182 29.53 6.38 -10.73
N ILE A 183 28.74 6.50 -11.78
CA ILE A 183 28.18 5.36 -12.51
C ILE A 183 29.29 4.71 -13.32
N ASP A 184 29.47 3.40 -13.14
CA ASP A 184 30.45 2.64 -13.92
C ASP A 184 30.25 2.85 -15.43
N ALA A 185 31.32 3.12 -16.14
CA ALA A 185 31.35 3.40 -17.58
C ALA A 185 30.95 4.84 -18.01
N ILE A 186 30.69 5.77 -17.10
CA ILE A 186 30.49 7.20 -17.41
C ILE A 186 31.64 8.01 -16.85
N ASP A 187 32.41 8.67 -17.73
CA ASP A 187 33.44 9.61 -17.30
C ASP A 187 32.84 11.02 -17.07
N GLU A 188 33.66 11.91 -16.49
CA GLU A 188 33.22 13.26 -16.13
C GLU A 188 32.87 14.10 -17.38
N GLU A 189 33.54 13.87 -18.52
CA GLU A 189 33.28 14.53 -19.79
C GLU A 189 31.93 14.13 -20.37
N THR A 190 31.62 12.82 -20.36
CA THR A 190 30.33 12.28 -20.76
C THR A 190 29.21 12.73 -19.83
N ALA A 191 29.46 12.82 -18.51
CA ALA A 191 28.49 13.33 -17.55
C ALA A 191 28.12 14.79 -17.80
N GLN A 192 29.10 15.64 -18.09
CA GLN A 192 28.87 17.05 -18.45
C GLN A 192 28.12 17.19 -19.77
N GLU A 193 28.41 16.35 -20.75
CA GLU A 193 27.70 16.33 -22.02
C GLU A 193 26.23 15.93 -21.85
N LEU A 194 25.93 14.92 -21.02
CA LEU A 194 24.56 14.48 -20.71
C LEU A 194 23.73 15.58 -20.04
N ILE A 195 24.33 16.34 -19.13
CA ILE A 195 23.67 17.46 -18.45
C ILE A 195 23.41 18.64 -19.40
N SER A 196 24.23 18.81 -20.41
CA SER A 196 24.13 19.92 -21.37
C SER A 196 23.15 19.66 -22.52
N ARG A 197 22.73 18.41 -22.71
CA ARG A 197 21.75 18.00 -23.71
C ARG A 197 20.32 18.14 -23.20
#